data_e66a23e32a82a9d303074716310b128a
#
_entry.id   e66a23e32a82a9d303074716310b128a
#
_cell.length_a   1.000
_cell.length_b   1.000
_cell.length_c   1.000
_cell.angle_alpha   90.00
_cell.angle_beta   90.00
_cell.angle_gamma   90.00
#
_symmetry.space_group_name_H-M   'P 1'
#
loop_
_entity.id
_entity.type
_entity.pdbx_description
1 polymer ?
#
loop_
_entity_poly.entity_id
_entity_poly.type
_entity_poly.pdbx_seq_one_letter_code
_entity_poly.pdbx_strand_id
1 'polypeptide(L)'
;MHRPSVWAGAISIFMMLTIVGIRIYGDNLYEYPADPDPLTLPKNSLIVCLAGGKHRIETAFSLFADGVGEHLFIVGAGKRATAAALSRIQAAKVAQKISWDRFDKIQVESDSRNTIENAFVVKKFLDQNPNVKNIVLVTSTYHMRRAMFMIAQQISANVNIIPYTPLNAEIAQDNWWQSWLGISVTTEEYFKYLMARFLIPKLGYI
;
A
#
# COMPACT_ATOMS: atom_id res chain seq x y z
N MET A 1 -7.41 40.43 -31.66
CA MET A 1 -7.42 40.85 -30.23
C MET A 1 -7.45 39.56 -29.38
N HIS A 2 -6.32 39.16 -28.83
CA HIS A 2 -6.29 38.03 -27.86
C HIS A 2 -6.99 38.49 -26.60
N ARG A 3 -7.95 37.69 -26.10
CA ARG A 3 -8.60 37.88 -24.80
C ARG A 3 -7.81 37.15 -23.67
N PRO A 4 -6.73 37.71 -23.16
CA PRO A 4 -5.90 37.05 -22.13
C PRO A 4 -6.67 36.80 -20.82
N SER A 5 -7.73 37.59 -20.58
CA SER A 5 -8.52 37.47 -19.34
C SER A 5 -9.33 36.18 -19.20
N VAL A 6 -9.80 35.60 -20.31
CA VAL A 6 -10.62 34.35 -20.27
C VAL A 6 -9.74 33.16 -19.93
N TRP A 7 -8.57 33.06 -20.53
CA TRP A 7 -7.61 31.99 -20.25
C TRP A 7 -7.04 32.07 -18.82
N ALA A 8 -6.75 33.29 -18.36
CA ALA A 8 -6.29 33.50 -16.97
C ALA A 8 -7.35 33.05 -15.96
N GLY A 9 -8.63 33.37 -16.19
CA GLY A 9 -9.74 32.90 -15.37
C GLY A 9 -9.88 31.38 -15.37
N ALA A 10 -9.82 30.75 -16.54
CA ALA A 10 -9.89 29.30 -16.66
C ALA A 10 -8.74 28.57 -15.94
N ILE A 11 -7.52 29.09 -16.07
CA ILE A 11 -6.32 28.57 -15.37
C ILE A 11 -6.49 28.70 -13.86
N SER A 12 -6.98 29.85 -13.38
CA SER A 12 -7.17 30.08 -11.94
C SER A 12 -8.22 29.12 -11.36
N ILE A 13 -9.32 28.89 -12.07
CA ILE A 13 -10.35 27.93 -11.66
C ILE A 13 -9.78 26.51 -11.64
N PHE A 14 -9.02 26.11 -12.66
CA PHE A 14 -8.40 24.80 -12.71
C PHE A 14 -7.42 24.59 -11.56
N MET A 15 -6.57 25.58 -11.26
CA MET A 15 -5.66 25.53 -10.14
C MET A 15 -6.41 25.40 -8.80
N MET A 16 -7.44 26.19 -8.61
CA MET A 16 -8.28 26.13 -7.41
C MET A 16 -8.93 24.75 -7.25
N LEU A 17 -9.53 24.19 -8.29
CA LEU A 17 -10.12 22.85 -8.26
C LEU A 17 -9.08 21.76 -7.94
N THR A 18 -7.88 21.91 -8.49
CA THR A 18 -6.76 20.98 -8.20
C THR A 18 -6.35 21.05 -6.75
N ILE A 19 -6.18 22.24 -6.19
CA ILE A 19 -5.83 22.44 -4.77
C ILE A 19 -6.93 21.86 -3.85
N VAL A 20 -8.19 22.14 -4.14
CA VAL A 20 -9.34 21.59 -3.41
C VAL A 20 -9.34 20.06 -3.51
N GLY A 21 -9.10 19.52 -4.70
CA GLY A 21 -9.01 18.06 -4.92
C GLY A 21 -7.89 17.42 -4.09
N ILE A 22 -6.69 18.02 -4.07
CA ILE A 22 -5.57 17.53 -3.25
C ILE A 22 -5.93 17.59 -1.77
N ARG A 23 -6.59 18.68 -1.33
CA ARG A 23 -6.99 18.84 0.07
C ARG A 23 -7.97 17.74 0.51
N ILE A 24 -9.07 17.55 -0.26
CA ILE A 24 -10.07 16.51 0.01
C ILE A 24 -9.42 15.12 -0.04
N TYR A 25 -8.56 14.88 -1.02
CA TYR A 25 -7.86 13.59 -1.14
C TYR A 25 -6.96 13.34 0.07
N GLY A 26 -6.19 14.34 0.49
CA GLY A 26 -5.27 14.23 1.62
C GLY A 26 -6.00 13.96 2.94
N ASP A 27 -7.10 14.66 3.19
CA ASP A 27 -7.88 14.42 4.41
C ASP A 27 -8.43 13.00 4.47
N ASN A 28 -8.93 12.46 3.35
CA ASN A 28 -9.42 11.08 3.27
C ASN A 28 -8.29 10.02 3.17
N LEU A 29 -7.07 10.42 2.80
CA LEU A 29 -5.94 9.50 2.67
C LEU A 29 -5.50 8.95 4.02
N TYR A 30 -5.61 9.75 5.06
CA TYR A 30 -5.15 9.43 6.39
C TYR A 30 -6.23 8.84 7.32
N GLU A 31 -7.42 8.53 6.79
CA GLU A 31 -8.50 7.88 7.57
C GLU A 31 -8.24 6.40 7.90
N TYR A 32 -7.25 5.77 7.26
CA TYR A 32 -6.92 4.38 7.56
C TYR A 32 -6.29 4.26 8.93
N PRO A 33 -6.81 3.35 9.79
CA PRO A 33 -6.29 3.19 11.14
C PRO A 33 -4.83 2.78 11.09
N ALA A 34 -3.99 3.50 11.84
CA ALA A 34 -2.65 3.06 12.11
C ALA A 34 -2.71 1.92 13.14
N ASP A 35 -2.05 0.79 12.83
CA ASP A 35 -1.86 -0.33 13.73
C ASP A 35 -3.17 -0.82 14.40
N PRO A 36 -4.16 -1.30 13.63
CA PRO A 36 -5.35 -1.89 14.23
C PRO A 36 -4.95 -3.08 15.11
N ASP A 37 -5.70 -3.33 16.19
CA ASP A 37 -5.39 -4.43 17.11
C ASP A 37 -5.24 -5.75 16.34
N PRO A 38 -4.07 -6.40 16.38
CA PRO A 38 -3.81 -7.66 15.68
C PRO A 38 -4.79 -8.78 16.08
N LEU A 39 -5.37 -8.72 17.29
CA LEU A 39 -6.34 -9.70 17.78
C LEU A 39 -7.69 -9.62 17.05
N THR A 40 -7.98 -8.47 16.42
CA THR A 40 -9.23 -8.29 15.64
C THR A 40 -9.11 -8.79 14.20
N LEU A 41 -7.89 -9.12 13.75
CA LEU A 41 -7.62 -9.56 12.39
C LEU A 41 -7.94 -11.05 12.20
N PRO A 42 -8.49 -11.46 11.05
CA PRO A 42 -8.75 -12.88 10.78
C PRO A 42 -7.43 -13.68 10.70
N LYS A 43 -7.30 -14.73 11.50
CA LYS A 43 -6.06 -15.52 11.62
C LYS A 43 -5.66 -16.25 10.34
N ASN A 44 -6.61 -16.57 9.45
CA ASN A 44 -6.35 -17.27 8.17
C ASN A 44 -6.18 -16.25 7.03
N SER A 45 -5.49 -15.16 7.29
CA SER A 45 -5.25 -14.12 6.30
C SER A 45 -3.93 -14.33 5.56
N LEU A 46 -3.85 -13.83 4.34
CA LEU A 46 -2.59 -13.56 3.66
C LEU A 46 -2.12 -12.17 4.08
N ILE A 47 -0.93 -12.07 4.68
CA ILE A 47 -0.30 -10.77 4.90
C ILE A 47 0.42 -10.38 3.60
N VAL A 48 -0.02 -9.30 2.97
CA VAL A 48 0.64 -8.71 1.79
C VAL A 48 1.34 -7.43 2.21
N CYS A 49 2.67 -7.43 2.12
CA CYS A 49 3.49 -6.25 2.41
C CYS A 49 3.97 -5.62 1.11
N LEU A 50 3.54 -4.39 0.81
CA LEU A 50 4.12 -3.62 -0.29
C LEU A 50 5.40 -2.94 0.20
N ALA A 51 6.55 -3.47 -0.20
CA ALA A 51 7.86 -2.95 0.18
C ALA A 51 8.10 -1.50 -0.33
N GLY A 52 9.23 -0.90 0.07
CA GLY A 52 9.66 0.43 -0.41
C GLY A 52 9.34 1.61 0.51
N GLY A 53 8.74 1.37 1.68
CA GLY A 53 8.57 2.39 2.73
C GLY A 53 9.11 1.91 4.07
N LYS A 54 9.37 2.85 4.98
CA LYS A 54 9.87 2.53 6.32
C LYS A 54 8.84 1.74 7.13
N HIS A 55 9.31 0.88 8.00
CA HIS A 55 8.54 0.08 8.96
C HIS A 55 7.50 -0.90 8.37
N ARG A 56 7.30 -0.94 7.05
CA ARG A 56 6.30 -1.85 6.45
C ARG A 56 6.69 -3.31 6.62
N ILE A 57 7.94 -3.63 6.31
CA ILE A 57 8.45 -5.00 6.39
C ILE A 57 8.48 -5.45 7.85
N GLU A 58 8.97 -4.59 8.74
CA GLU A 58 8.99 -4.85 10.18
C GLU A 58 7.58 -5.16 10.73
N THR A 59 6.63 -4.31 10.38
CA THR A 59 5.22 -4.49 10.79
C THR A 59 4.64 -5.80 10.25
N ALA A 60 4.87 -6.11 8.96
CA ALA A 60 4.38 -7.34 8.35
C ALA A 60 4.98 -8.59 9.01
N PHE A 61 6.27 -8.56 9.36
CA PHE A 61 6.90 -9.66 10.11
C PHE A 61 6.36 -9.78 11.53
N SER A 62 6.10 -8.66 12.22
CA SER A 62 5.50 -8.70 13.56
C SER A 62 4.12 -9.36 13.51
N LEU A 63 3.26 -8.94 12.59
CA LEU A 63 1.94 -9.55 12.40
C LEU A 63 2.03 -11.05 12.12
N PHE A 64 2.96 -11.44 11.25
CA PHE A 64 3.18 -12.83 10.92
C PHE A 64 3.67 -13.63 12.13
N ALA A 65 4.61 -13.07 12.92
CA ALA A 65 5.10 -13.69 14.14
C ALA A 65 4.01 -13.86 15.22
N ASP A 66 3.09 -12.88 15.31
CA ASP A 66 1.96 -12.89 16.23
C ASP A 66 0.80 -13.80 15.75
N GLY A 67 0.98 -14.48 14.59
CA GLY A 67 0.03 -15.47 14.08
C GLY A 67 -1.20 -14.90 13.39
N VAL A 68 -1.16 -13.64 12.96
CA VAL A 68 -2.26 -13.00 12.24
C VAL A 68 -2.53 -13.66 10.89
N GLY A 69 -1.49 -14.08 10.17
CA GLY A 69 -1.63 -14.69 8.86
C GLY A 69 -0.96 -16.06 8.74
N GLU A 70 -1.47 -16.87 7.82
CA GLU A 70 -0.86 -18.14 7.45
C GLU A 70 0.35 -17.97 6.53
N HIS A 71 0.31 -16.98 5.66
CA HIS A 71 1.35 -16.65 4.70
C HIS A 71 1.74 -15.19 4.81
N LEU A 72 3.03 -14.91 4.63
CA LEU A 72 3.57 -13.57 4.45
C LEU A 72 4.11 -13.42 3.03
N PHE A 73 3.57 -12.48 2.26
CA PHE A 73 3.99 -12.18 0.92
C PHE A 73 4.50 -10.75 0.82
N ILE A 74 5.80 -10.60 0.63
CA ILE A 74 6.47 -9.29 0.48
C ILE A 74 6.64 -9.02 -1.01
N VAL A 75 6.08 -7.93 -1.48
CA VAL A 75 5.98 -7.58 -2.91
C VAL A 75 6.75 -6.29 -3.18
N GLY A 76 7.48 -6.23 -4.29
CA GLY A 76 8.25 -5.05 -4.69
C GLY A 76 9.46 -4.80 -3.82
N ALA A 77 10.07 -5.83 -3.25
CA ALA A 77 11.22 -5.70 -2.36
C ALA A 77 12.51 -5.22 -3.06
N GLY A 78 12.53 -5.26 -4.41
CA GLY A 78 13.71 -4.95 -5.20
C GLY A 78 14.71 -6.11 -5.30
N LYS A 79 15.49 -6.12 -6.38
CA LYS A 79 16.36 -7.27 -6.76
C LYS A 79 17.42 -7.68 -5.72
N ARG A 80 17.71 -6.82 -4.74
CA ARG A 80 18.72 -7.10 -3.70
C ARG A 80 18.11 -7.66 -2.41
N ALA A 81 16.80 -7.64 -2.27
CA ALA A 81 16.13 -8.13 -1.08
C ALA A 81 15.74 -9.60 -1.26
N THR A 82 16.49 -10.48 -0.67
CA THR A 82 16.13 -11.90 -0.53
C THR A 82 15.39 -12.12 0.78
N ALA A 83 14.54 -13.16 0.86
CA ALA A 83 13.89 -13.56 2.11
C ALA A 83 14.91 -13.71 3.25
N ALA A 84 16.10 -14.27 2.94
CA ALA A 84 17.20 -14.41 3.91
C ALA A 84 17.79 -13.06 4.37
N ALA A 85 17.89 -12.07 3.48
CA ALA A 85 18.38 -10.73 3.85
C ALA A 85 17.33 -9.99 4.70
N LEU A 86 16.07 -10.08 4.33
CA LEU A 86 14.95 -9.53 5.08
C LEU A 86 14.83 -10.19 6.46
N SER A 87 14.97 -11.52 6.54
CA SER A 87 14.95 -12.23 7.82
C SER A 87 16.15 -11.87 8.71
N ARG A 88 17.35 -11.61 8.16
CA ARG A 88 18.51 -11.16 8.95
C ARG A 88 18.32 -9.78 9.56
N ILE A 89 17.68 -8.86 8.85
CA ILE A 89 17.39 -7.51 9.37
C ILE A 89 16.40 -7.60 10.55
N GLN A 90 15.48 -8.55 10.50
CA GLN A 90 14.46 -8.76 11.51
C GLN A 90 14.85 -9.78 12.58
N ALA A 91 15.82 -10.65 12.30
CA ALA A 91 16.22 -11.77 13.18
C ALA A 91 16.58 -11.34 14.60
N ALA A 92 17.06 -10.13 14.79
CA ALA A 92 17.42 -9.65 16.12
C ALA A 92 16.23 -9.39 17.06
N LYS A 93 15.02 -9.12 16.54
CA LYS A 93 13.88 -8.72 17.38
C LYS A 93 12.64 -9.62 17.28
N VAL A 94 12.35 -10.16 16.11
CA VAL A 94 11.08 -10.88 15.84
C VAL A 94 11.29 -12.37 15.56
N ALA A 95 12.44 -12.79 15.02
CA ALA A 95 12.68 -14.16 14.60
C ALA A 95 12.65 -15.20 15.74
N GLN A 96 12.85 -14.78 16.99
CA GLN A 96 12.66 -15.66 18.16
C GLN A 96 11.22 -16.13 18.34
N LYS A 97 10.24 -15.45 17.69
CA LYS A 97 8.81 -15.79 17.76
C LYS A 97 8.33 -16.64 16.59
N ILE A 98 9.08 -16.70 15.48
CA ILE A 98 8.68 -17.45 14.28
C ILE A 98 9.34 -18.84 14.34
N SER A 99 8.52 -19.88 14.39
CA SER A 99 9.00 -21.26 14.31
C SER A 99 9.53 -21.60 12.91
N TRP A 100 10.49 -22.52 12.82
CA TRP A 100 11.16 -22.87 11.56
C TRP A 100 10.24 -23.37 10.47
N ASP A 101 9.18 -24.09 10.83
CA ASP A 101 8.14 -24.59 9.90
C ASP A 101 7.31 -23.49 9.23
N ARG A 102 7.33 -22.27 9.80
CA ARG A 102 6.63 -21.12 9.24
C ARG A 102 7.48 -20.30 8.27
N PHE A 103 8.79 -20.47 8.25
CA PHE A 103 9.65 -19.72 7.32
C PHE A 103 9.34 -20.03 5.85
N ASP A 104 8.95 -21.27 5.53
CA ASP A 104 8.57 -21.68 4.17
C ASP A 104 7.29 -20.97 3.67
N LYS A 105 6.53 -20.37 4.59
CA LYS A 105 5.32 -19.60 4.28
C LYS A 105 5.62 -18.10 4.02
N ILE A 106 6.89 -17.71 4.05
CA ILE A 106 7.33 -16.36 3.70
C ILE A 106 7.81 -16.35 2.26
N GLN A 107 7.14 -15.58 1.42
CA GLN A 107 7.53 -15.39 0.02
C GLN A 107 7.93 -13.94 -0.23
N VAL A 108 8.97 -13.76 -1.04
CA VAL A 108 9.46 -12.44 -1.42
C VAL A 108 9.48 -12.34 -2.94
N GLU A 109 8.80 -11.35 -3.46
CA GLU A 109 8.82 -10.97 -4.85
C GLU A 109 9.64 -9.68 -5.02
N SER A 110 10.57 -9.66 -5.97
CA SER A 110 11.55 -8.60 -6.13
C SER A 110 11.61 -7.98 -7.52
N ASP A 111 10.80 -8.44 -8.47
CA ASP A 111 10.85 -8.02 -9.87
C ASP A 111 9.87 -6.89 -10.19
N SER A 112 8.76 -6.82 -9.46
CA SER A 112 7.77 -5.76 -9.63
C SER A 112 8.33 -4.38 -9.26
N ARG A 113 8.05 -3.39 -10.12
CA ARG A 113 8.65 -2.04 -10.06
C ARG A 113 7.64 -0.94 -9.75
N ASN A 114 6.37 -1.27 -9.81
CA ASN A 114 5.28 -0.31 -9.61
C ASN A 114 4.03 -1.01 -9.02
N THR A 115 3.06 -0.22 -8.61
CA THR A 115 1.85 -0.73 -7.93
C THR A 115 0.96 -1.57 -8.83
N ILE A 116 1.01 -1.38 -10.15
CA ILE A 116 0.26 -2.20 -11.11
C ILE A 116 0.83 -3.61 -11.12
N GLU A 117 2.14 -3.73 -11.28
CA GLU A 117 2.86 -5.01 -11.24
C GLU A 117 2.67 -5.70 -9.89
N ASN A 118 2.74 -4.95 -8.78
CA ASN A 118 2.44 -5.48 -7.45
C ASN A 118 1.04 -6.11 -7.39
N ALA A 119 0.02 -5.45 -7.94
CA ALA A 119 -1.35 -5.95 -7.96
C ALA A 119 -1.48 -7.25 -8.78
N PHE A 120 -0.81 -7.34 -9.93
CA PHE A 120 -0.76 -8.58 -10.73
C PHE A 120 -0.09 -9.73 -10.01
N VAL A 121 1.00 -9.46 -9.29
CA VAL A 121 1.72 -10.49 -8.52
C VAL A 121 0.86 -10.99 -7.36
N VAL A 122 0.16 -10.10 -6.66
CA VAL A 122 -0.82 -10.48 -5.62
C VAL A 122 -1.95 -11.32 -6.22
N LYS A 123 -2.50 -10.93 -7.37
CA LYS A 123 -3.50 -11.72 -8.10
C LYS A 123 -2.99 -13.13 -8.38
N LYS A 124 -1.80 -13.25 -8.98
CA LYS A 124 -1.19 -14.55 -9.32
C LYS A 124 -1.03 -15.45 -8.10
N PHE A 125 -0.65 -14.87 -6.95
CA PHE A 125 -0.57 -15.61 -5.69
C PHE A 125 -1.95 -16.14 -5.26
N LEU A 126 -2.98 -15.30 -5.34
CA LEU A 126 -4.35 -15.69 -4.97
C LEU A 126 -4.95 -16.74 -5.91
N ASP A 127 -4.66 -16.66 -7.21
CA ASP A 127 -5.09 -17.65 -8.18
C ASP A 127 -4.52 -19.07 -7.86
N GLN A 128 -3.32 -19.11 -7.27
CA GLN A 128 -2.68 -20.35 -6.81
C GLN A 128 -3.16 -20.78 -5.40
N ASN A 129 -3.80 -19.87 -4.64
CA ASN A 129 -4.26 -20.07 -3.28
C ASN A 129 -5.74 -19.68 -3.11
N PRO A 130 -6.69 -20.39 -3.76
CA PRO A 130 -8.11 -19.97 -3.83
C PRO A 130 -8.84 -20.00 -2.48
N ASN A 131 -8.25 -20.62 -1.46
CA ASN A 131 -8.79 -20.67 -0.10
C ASN A 131 -8.54 -19.37 0.68
N VAL A 132 -7.66 -18.50 0.23
CA VAL A 132 -7.43 -17.19 0.85
C VAL A 132 -8.65 -16.30 0.64
N LYS A 133 -9.28 -15.88 1.73
CA LYS A 133 -10.47 -15.00 1.72
C LYS A 133 -10.18 -13.62 2.30
N ASN A 134 -9.08 -13.46 3.01
CA ASN A 134 -8.71 -12.20 3.64
C ASN A 134 -7.26 -11.86 3.33
N ILE A 135 -7.03 -10.62 2.95
CA ILE A 135 -5.69 -10.01 2.81
C ILE A 135 -5.54 -8.95 3.89
N VAL A 136 -4.48 -9.04 4.69
CA VAL A 136 -4.02 -7.92 5.51
C VAL A 136 -2.97 -7.17 4.70
N LEU A 137 -3.35 -6.02 4.16
CA LEU A 137 -2.50 -5.22 3.29
C LEU A 137 -1.66 -4.25 4.11
N VAL A 138 -0.37 -4.50 4.20
CA VAL A 138 0.59 -3.67 4.95
C VAL A 138 1.28 -2.69 4.00
N THR A 139 1.00 -1.40 4.19
CA THR A 139 1.67 -0.31 3.46
C THR A 139 1.54 1.01 4.21
N SER A 140 2.25 2.07 3.77
CA SER A 140 2.12 3.40 4.40
C SER A 140 0.75 4.01 4.16
N THR A 141 0.27 4.81 5.10
CA THR A 141 -1.04 5.47 5.08
C THR A 141 -1.26 6.22 3.77
N TYR A 142 -0.29 7.04 3.34
CA TYR A 142 -0.38 7.81 2.10
C TYR A 142 -0.49 6.96 0.83
N HIS A 143 -0.02 5.71 0.86
CA HIS A 143 -0.05 4.78 -0.27
C HIS A 143 -1.29 3.86 -0.25
N MET A 144 -1.94 3.70 0.90
CA MET A 144 -2.98 2.69 1.14
C MET A 144 -4.13 2.78 0.13
N ARG A 145 -4.69 3.96 -0.07
CA ARG A 145 -5.84 4.16 -0.97
C ARG A 145 -5.56 3.70 -2.40
N ARG A 146 -4.40 4.06 -2.95
CA ARG A 146 -4.01 3.65 -4.30
C ARG A 146 -3.71 2.15 -4.37
N ALA A 147 -3.03 1.61 -3.38
CA ALA A 147 -2.71 0.18 -3.31
C ALA A 147 -3.99 -0.68 -3.24
N MET A 148 -4.91 -0.35 -2.35
CA MET A 148 -6.20 -1.04 -2.24
C MET A 148 -6.99 -0.98 -3.55
N PHE A 149 -7.09 0.22 -4.17
CA PHE A 149 -7.76 0.37 -5.44
C PHE A 149 -7.16 -0.54 -6.52
N MET A 150 -5.84 -0.52 -6.68
CA MET A 150 -5.15 -1.32 -7.70
C MET A 150 -5.30 -2.82 -7.47
N ILE A 151 -5.16 -3.28 -6.24
CA ILE A 151 -5.32 -4.70 -5.90
C ILE A 151 -6.77 -5.13 -6.11
N ALA A 152 -7.75 -4.34 -5.63
CA ALA A 152 -9.18 -4.67 -5.75
C ALA A 152 -9.64 -4.79 -7.22
N GLN A 153 -9.00 -4.08 -8.17
CA GLN A 153 -9.30 -4.22 -9.59
C GLN A 153 -8.83 -5.57 -10.18
N GLN A 154 -7.90 -6.25 -9.54
CA GLN A 154 -7.28 -7.47 -10.07
C GLN A 154 -7.78 -8.76 -9.41
N ILE A 155 -8.33 -8.67 -8.20
CA ILE A 155 -8.71 -9.83 -7.40
C ILE A 155 -10.23 -10.07 -7.41
N SER A 156 -10.65 -11.27 -7.02
CA SER A 156 -12.07 -11.59 -6.88
C SER A 156 -12.73 -10.74 -5.79
N ALA A 157 -13.97 -10.29 -6.05
CA ALA A 157 -14.78 -9.57 -5.07
C ALA A 157 -15.05 -10.34 -3.75
N ASN A 158 -14.79 -11.65 -3.74
CA ASN A 158 -14.94 -12.50 -2.57
C ASN A 158 -13.73 -12.45 -1.62
N VAL A 159 -12.66 -11.73 -1.99
CA VAL A 159 -11.47 -11.55 -1.16
C VAL A 159 -11.56 -10.18 -0.48
N ASN A 160 -11.57 -10.20 0.86
CA ASN A 160 -11.61 -8.98 1.65
C ASN A 160 -10.20 -8.40 1.84
N ILE A 161 -10.03 -7.09 1.62
CA ILE A 161 -8.76 -6.38 1.85
C ILE A 161 -8.89 -5.57 3.13
N ILE A 162 -8.07 -5.88 4.11
CA ILE A 162 -8.02 -5.21 5.41
C ILE A 162 -6.77 -4.33 5.43
N PRO A 163 -6.91 -3.00 5.48
CA PRO A 163 -5.76 -2.10 5.52
C PRO A 163 -5.05 -2.17 6.86
N TYR A 164 -3.73 -2.18 6.82
CA TYR A 164 -2.88 -2.12 8.00
C TYR A 164 -1.71 -1.15 7.75
N THR A 165 -1.61 -0.09 8.55
CA THR A 165 -0.54 0.89 8.40
C THR A 165 0.41 0.83 9.61
N PRO A 166 1.75 0.95 9.41
CA PRO A 166 2.70 1.00 10.51
C PRO A 166 2.46 2.17 11.47
N LEU A 167 2.67 1.96 12.76
CA LEU A 167 2.48 2.95 13.82
C LEU A 167 3.25 4.27 13.64
N ASN A 168 4.44 4.21 13.07
CA ASN A 168 5.30 5.37 12.91
C ASN A 168 5.17 5.96 11.51
N ALA A 169 3.98 6.52 11.20
CA ALA A 169 3.77 7.24 9.96
C ALA A 169 4.74 8.42 9.85
N GLU A 170 5.50 8.49 8.76
CA GLU A 170 6.44 9.60 8.48
C GLU A 170 5.74 10.95 8.35
N ILE A 171 4.42 10.93 8.12
CA ILE A 171 3.58 12.10 7.89
C ILE A 171 2.45 12.07 8.91
N ALA A 172 2.35 13.12 9.71
CA ALA A 172 1.29 13.26 10.68
C ALA A 172 -0.06 13.43 9.98
N GLN A 173 -1.04 12.66 10.39
CA GLN A 173 -2.38 12.62 9.81
C GLN A 173 -3.07 14.00 9.82
N ASP A 174 -3.06 14.65 10.96
CA ASP A 174 -3.82 15.88 11.18
C ASP A 174 -3.14 17.13 10.61
N ASN A 175 -1.88 17.06 10.18
CA ASN A 175 -1.06 18.21 9.80
C ASN A 175 -0.21 17.97 8.55
N TRP A 176 -0.62 17.05 7.63
CA TRP A 176 0.16 16.73 6.44
C TRP A 176 0.50 17.97 5.59
N TRP A 177 -0.38 18.98 5.58
CA TRP A 177 -0.19 20.23 4.83
C TRP A 177 0.80 21.20 5.49
N GLN A 178 1.23 20.96 6.73
CA GLN A 178 2.19 21.80 7.43
C GLN A 178 3.64 21.42 7.17
N SER A 179 3.90 20.31 6.49
CA SER A 179 5.23 19.86 6.13
C SER A 179 5.40 19.76 4.62
N TRP A 180 6.59 20.13 4.13
CA TRP A 180 6.91 19.96 2.71
C TRP A 180 6.82 18.49 2.28
N LEU A 181 7.25 17.57 3.13
CA LEU A 181 7.14 16.13 2.88
C LEU A 181 5.68 15.70 2.74
N GLY A 182 4.81 16.12 3.64
CA GLY A 182 3.39 15.80 3.59
C GLY A 182 2.71 16.34 2.34
N ILE A 183 2.97 17.61 1.98
CA ILE A 183 2.42 18.23 0.76
C ILE A 183 2.90 17.49 -0.49
N SER A 184 4.20 17.23 -0.61
CA SER A 184 4.78 16.60 -1.80
C SER A 184 4.26 15.17 -1.99
N VAL A 185 4.28 14.36 -0.94
CA VAL A 185 3.83 12.97 -0.98
C VAL A 185 2.33 12.88 -1.26
N THR A 186 1.51 13.71 -0.59
CA THR A 186 0.06 13.72 -0.81
C THR A 186 -0.29 14.14 -2.23
N THR A 187 0.39 15.16 -2.75
CA THR A 187 0.20 15.64 -4.14
C THR A 187 0.60 14.56 -5.14
N GLU A 188 1.74 13.93 -4.94
CA GLU A 188 2.21 12.84 -5.81
C GLU A 188 1.25 11.65 -5.81
N GLU A 189 0.78 11.22 -4.64
CA GLU A 189 -0.19 10.12 -4.53
C GLU A 189 -1.56 10.49 -5.11
N TYR A 190 -1.99 11.74 -4.99
CA TYR A 190 -3.22 12.22 -5.64
C TYR A 190 -3.16 12.04 -7.16
N PHE A 191 -2.11 12.51 -7.80
CA PHE A 191 -1.97 12.36 -9.25
C PHE A 191 -1.79 10.90 -9.67
N LYS A 192 -1.01 10.11 -8.94
CA LYS A 192 -0.87 8.66 -9.19
C LYS A 192 -2.21 7.93 -9.04
N TYR A 193 -3.03 8.31 -8.06
CA TYR A 193 -4.36 7.75 -7.87
C TYR A 193 -5.30 8.12 -9.04
N LEU A 194 -5.29 9.38 -9.49
CA LEU A 194 -6.08 9.80 -10.67
C LEU A 194 -5.64 9.03 -11.92
N MET A 195 -4.34 8.88 -12.15
CA MET A 195 -3.82 8.05 -13.25
C MET A 195 -4.32 6.61 -13.14
N ALA A 196 -4.22 6.01 -11.96
CA ALA A 196 -4.73 4.66 -11.71
C ALA A 196 -6.24 4.55 -12.00
N ARG A 197 -7.00 5.54 -11.57
CA ARG A 197 -8.47 5.54 -11.67
C ARG A 197 -8.99 5.75 -13.09
N PHE A 198 -8.35 6.61 -13.88
CA PHE A 198 -8.90 7.08 -15.14
C PHE A 198 -8.12 6.66 -16.39
N LEU A 199 -6.81 6.41 -16.28
CA LEU A 199 -5.96 6.08 -17.43
C LEU A 199 -5.67 4.59 -17.54
N ILE A 200 -5.36 3.91 -16.43
CA ILE A 200 -4.96 2.50 -16.46
C ILE A 200 -6.06 1.59 -17.00
N PRO A 201 -7.33 1.71 -16.59
CA PRO A 201 -8.41 0.89 -17.15
C PRO A 201 -8.57 1.04 -18.67
N LYS A 202 -8.25 2.22 -19.21
CA LYS A 202 -8.33 2.50 -20.65
C LYS A 202 -7.16 1.96 -21.47
N LEU A 203 -6.05 1.62 -20.81
CA LEU A 203 -4.85 1.09 -21.45
C LEU A 203 -4.86 -0.45 -21.58
N GLY A 204 -5.94 -1.11 -21.17
CA GLY A 204 -6.09 -2.56 -21.32
C GLY A 204 -5.17 -3.40 -20.41
N TYR A 205 -4.71 -2.82 -19.31
CA TYR A 205 -3.94 -3.53 -18.28
C TYR A 205 -4.82 -4.31 -17.28
N ILE A 206 -6.14 -4.34 -17.53
CA ILE A 206 -7.14 -5.03 -16.69
C ILE A 206 -7.93 -6.00 -17.55
#